data_dfa9951c2a81785103ed9a3237b6e507
#
_entry.id   dfa9951c2a81785103ed9a3237b6e507
#
_cell.length_a   1.000
_cell.length_b   1.000
_cell.length_c   1.000
_cell.angle_alpha   90.00
_cell.angle_beta   90.00
_cell.angle_gamma   90.00
#
_symmetry.space_group_name_H-M   'P 1'
#
loop_
_entity.id
_entity.type
_entity.pdbx_description
1 polymer ?
#
loop_
_entity_poly.entity_id
_entity_poly.type
_entity_poly.pdbx_seq_one_letter_code
_entity_poly.pdbx_strand_id
1 'polypeptide(L)'
;MRKLTTVLLLCCLAAGVLGAQDFNVTPSPDGTMEAFTRGGDLWVRSLPDSTETRLTFDGSDLILNGYASWVYYEEIFGRASRYKAFWWSPDSQLLGFYRFDNTAVPMFPIYSPFGQDGTLHQTRYPKAGESNPSVRIGIIEARAGAEPVWADFDDSPEQYFGTPFWGADSKELYVSREPRRQSVLDLYAVSVTDGSRRQVYHEEYPDAWVEWIEGMIFTDKGLYMARNFETG
;
A
#
# COMPACT_ATOMS: atom_id res chain seq x y z
N MET A 1 24.71 -1.05 -69.31
CA MET A 1 23.84 -0.35 -68.37
C MET A 1 23.49 -1.27 -67.30
N ARG A 2 24.18 -1.18 -66.15
CA ARG A 2 23.92 -2.01 -64.97
C ARG A 2 22.96 -1.24 -64.03
N LYS A 3 21.78 -1.82 -63.71
CA LYS A 3 20.83 -1.26 -62.76
C LYS A 3 21.30 -1.60 -61.35
N LEU A 4 21.65 -0.58 -60.59
CA LEU A 4 21.94 -0.67 -59.16
C LEU A 4 20.61 -0.72 -58.41
N THR A 5 20.28 -1.85 -57.78
CA THR A 5 19.11 -1.98 -56.91
C THR A 5 19.56 -1.65 -55.50
N THR A 6 19.16 -0.49 -55.01
CA THR A 6 19.40 -0.06 -53.64
C THR A 6 18.41 -0.79 -52.69
N VAL A 7 18.91 -1.70 -51.89
CA VAL A 7 18.14 -2.35 -50.83
C VAL A 7 18.19 -1.44 -49.59
N LEU A 8 17.07 -0.82 -49.27
CA LEU A 8 16.90 -0.03 -48.05
C LEU A 8 16.68 -1.00 -46.88
N LEU A 9 17.70 -1.18 -46.05
CA LEU A 9 17.61 -1.96 -44.84
C LEU A 9 16.91 -1.12 -43.78
N LEU A 10 15.60 -1.37 -43.53
CA LEU A 10 14.84 -0.72 -42.48
C LEU A 10 15.23 -1.39 -41.18
N CYS A 11 16.20 -0.82 -40.43
CA CYS A 11 16.48 -1.17 -39.05
C CYS A 11 15.33 -0.67 -38.20
N CYS A 12 14.35 -1.54 -37.89
CA CYS A 12 13.43 -1.34 -36.79
C CYS A 12 14.23 -1.42 -35.49
N LEU A 13 14.66 -0.29 -34.95
CA LEU A 13 15.05 -0.15 -33.58
C LEU A 13 13.80 -0.40 -32.75
N ALA A 14 13.62 -1.65 -32.31
CA ALA A 14 12.76 -1.95 -31.16
C ALA A 14 13.41 -1.29 -29.94
N ALA A 15 12.98 -0.06 -29.63
CA ALA A 15 13.20 0.52 -28.32
C ALA A 15 12.48 -0.42 -27.35
N GLY A 16 13.22 -1.33 -26.76
CA GLY A 16 12.74 -2.11 -25.61
C GLY A 16 12.37 -1.09 -24.56
N VAL A 17 11.08 -0.90 -24.34
CA VAL A 17 10.57 -0.27 -23.14
C VAL A 17 11.06 -1.19 -22.02
N LEU A 18 12.07 -0.75 -21.27
CA LEU A 18 12.41 -1.34 -19.97
C LEU A 18 11.12 -1.20 -19.16
N GLY A 19 10.34 -2.26 -19.11
CA GLY A 19 9.11 -2.30 -18.33
C GLY A 19 9.43 -1.93 -16.89
N ALA A 20 8.64 -1.06 -16.29
CA ALA A 20 8.78 -0.75 -14.88
C ALA A 20 8.75 -2.06 -14.08
N GLN A 21 9.62 -2.17 -13.09
CA GLN A 21 9.76 -3.37 -12.27
C GLN A 21 8.49 -3.61 -11.44
N ASP A 22 8.11 -4.89 -11.30
CA ASP A 22 7.05 -5.32 -10.38
C ASP A 22 7.61 -5.42 -8.95
N PHE A 23 6.87 -4.86 -7.99
CA PHE A 23 7.19 -4.95 -6.58
C PHE A 23 6.09 -5.66 -5.82
N ASN A 24 6.48 -6.37 -4.75
CA ASN A 24 5.55 -6.98 -3.79
C ASN A 24 4.57 -7.99 -4.40
N VAL A 25 4.97 -8.72 -5.44
CA VAL A 25 4.13 -9.75 -6.07
C VAL A 25 3.58 -10.69 -4.99
N THR A 26 2.24 -10.72 -4.88
CA THR A 26 1.52 -11.44 -3.83
C THR A 26 0.38 -12.25 -4.44
N PRO A 27 0.39 -13.59 -4.33
CA PRO A 27 -0.70 -14.40 -4.86
C PRO A 27 -2.01 -14.16 -4.11
N SER A 28 -3.14 -14.31 -4.82
CA SER A 28 -4.47 -14.36 -4.20
C SER A 28 -4.62 -15.63 -3.35
N PRO A 29 -5.48 -15.63 -2.31
CA PRO A 29 -5.71 -16.81 -1.46
C PRO A 29 -6.10 -18.07 -2.22
N ASP A 30 -6.86 -17.96 -3.31
CA ASP A 30 -7.27 -19.08 -4.18
C ASP A 30 -6.19 -19.50 -5.21
N GLY A 31 -5.09 -18.74 -5.32
CA GLY A 31 -3.98 -19.02 -6.23
C GLY A 31 -4.29 -18.81 -7.71
N THR A 32 -5.35 -18.07 -8.05
CA THR A 32 -5.72 -17.82 -9.46
C THR A 32 -5.15 -16.52 -10.02
N MET A 33 -4.80 -15.57 -9.14
CA MET A 33 -4.25 -14.27 -9.48
C MET A 33 -3.05 -13.92 -8.61
N GLU A 34 -2.33 -12.89 -9.01
CA GLU A 34 -1.35 -12.21 -8.17
C GLU A 34 -1.53 -10.70 -8.27
N ALA A 35 -1.36 -9.99 -7.16
CA ALA A 35 -1.34 -8.54 -7.12
C ALA A 35 0.09 -8.04 -6.94
N PHE A 36 0.40 -6.88 -7.51
CA PHE A 36 1.72 -6.25 -7.44
C PHE A 36 1.60 -4.75 -7.67
N THR A 37 2.67 -4.02 -7.38
CA THR A 37 2.76 -2.59 -7.70
C THR A 37 3.77 -2.35 -8.80
N ARG A 38 3.45 -1.42 -9.72
CA ARG A 38 4.29 -1.01 -10.85
C ARG A 38 4.06 0.46 -11.16
N GLY A 39 5.12 1.27 -11.18
CA GLY A 39 5.04 2.69 -11.51
C GLY A 39 4.14 3.52 -10.58
N GLY A 40 4.06 3.16 -9.30
CA GLY A 40 3.20 3.82 -8.32
C GLY A 40 1.74 3.34 -8.31
N ASP A 41 1.37 2.38 -9.16
CA ASP A 41 0.01 1.85 -9.23
C ASP A 41 -0.09 0.39 -8.83
N LEU A 42 -1.31 0.03 -8.43
CA LEU A 42 -1.71 -1.34 -8.09
C LEU A 42 -2.20 -2.07 -9.35
N TRP A 43 -1.76 -3.29 -9.52
CA TRP A 43 -2.04 -4.18 -10.64
C TRP A 43 -2.40 -5.57 -10.16
N VAL A 44 -3.12 -6.30 -11.00
CA VAL A 44 -3.32 -7.75 -10.85
C VAL A 44 -2.98 -8.47 -12.14
N ARG A 45 -2.54 -9.72 -12.01
CA ARG A 45 -2.26 -10.64 -13.12
C ARG A 45 -3.01 -11.94 -12.91
N SER A 46 -3.74 -12.38 -13.92
CA SER A 46 -4.35 -13.71 -13.99
C SER A 46 -3.25 -14.75 -14.23
N LEU A 47 -3.14 -15.76 -13.42
CA LEU A 47 -2.11 -16.81 -13.57
C LEU A 47 -2.40 -17.79 -14.72
N PRO A 48 -3.68 -18.14 -15.03
CA PRO A 48 -3.97 -19.05 -16.13
C PRO A 48 -3.60 -18.54 -17.52
N ASP A 49 -3.74 -17.24 -17.79
CA ASP A 49 -3.53 -16.65 -19.13
C ASP A 49 -2.55 -15.48 -19.15
N SER A 50 -1.99 -15.12 -17.98
CA SER A 50 -1.05 -14.02 -17.81
C SER A 50 -1.60 -12.63 -18.21
N THR A 51 -2.92 -12.47 -18.25
CA THR A 51 -3.56 -11.18 -18.51
C THR A 51 -3.33 -10.24 -17.33
N GLU A 52 -2.79 -9.04 -17.62
CA GLU A 52 -2.55 -8.00 -16.63
C GLU A 52 -3.65 -6.94 -16.65
N THR A 53 -4.04 -6.49 -15.47
CA THR A 53 -5.03 -5.42 -15.29
C THR A 53 -4.48 -4.38 -14.33
N ARG A 54 -4.40 -3.13 -14.80
CA ARG A 54 -4.11 -1.98 -13.93
C ARG A 54 -5.38 -1.58 -13.19
N LEU A 55 -5.27 -1.44 -11.86
CA LEU A 55 -6.40 -1.14 -10.98
C LEU A 55 -6.47 0.34 -10.57
N THR A 56 -5.31 1.02 -10.45
CA THR A 56 -5.23 2.45 -10.14
C THR A 56 -4.48 3.18 -11.25
N PHE A 57 -4.70 4.51 -11.40
CA PHE A 57 -4.26 5.22 -12.60
C PHE A 57 -3.59 6.58 -12.32
N ASP A 58 -3.40 6.94 -11.06
CA ASP A 58 -2.79 8.20 -10.64
C ASP A 58 -1.39 8.04 -10.03
N GLY A 59 -0.83 6.83 -10.12
CA GLY A 59 0.51 6.51 -9.62
C GLY A 59 1.61 7.35 -10.25
N SER A 60 2.56 7.76 -9.42
CA SER A 60 3.73 8.55 -9.79
C SER A 60 4.83 8.40 -8.73
N ASP A 61 5.93 9.15 -8.85
CA ASP A 61 6.96 9.23 -7.81
C ASP A 61 6.43 9.84 -6.49
N LEU A 62 5.29 10.54 -6.53
CA LEU A 62 4.68 11.20 -5.38
C LEU A 62 3.43 10.46 -4.87
N ILE A 63 2.68 9.86 -5.77
CA ILE A 63 1.44 9.15 -5.47
C ILE A 63 1.69 7.67 -5.58
N LEU A 64 1.52 6.95 -4.46
CA LEU A 64 1.83 5.53 -4.37
C LEU A 64 0.57 4.75 -3.98
N ASN A 65 0.09 3.90 -4.86
CA ASN A 65 -1.06 3.02 -4.62
C ASN A 65 -0.56 1.61 -4.30
N GLY A 66 -0.81 1.13 -3.09
CA GLY A 66 -0.37 -0.20 -2.65
C GLY A 66 1.13 -0.33 -2.38
N TYR A 67 1.89 0.76 -2.47
CA TYR A 67 3.30 0.83 -2.12
C TYR A 67 3.50 1.88 -1.04
N ALA A 68 4.09 1.50 0.09
CA ALA A 68 4.18 2.36 1.27
C ALA A 68 5.16 3.53 1.09
N SER A 69 4.83 4.68 1.66
CA SER A 69 5.81 5.73 1.94
C SER A 69 6.82 5.26 2.99
N TRP A 70 8.01 5.88 3.05
CA TRP A 70 9.11 5.45 3.91
C TRP A 70 8.70 5.32 5.38
N VAL A 71 8.02 6.32 5.96
CA VAL A 71 7.60 6.27 7.37
C VAL A 71 6.69 5.08 7.67
N TYR A 72 5.81 4.72 6.75
CA TYR A 72 4.93 3.55 6.89
C TYR A 72 5.70 2.24 6.76
N TYR A 73 6.63 2.16 5.81
CA TYR A 73 7.49 1.00 5.64
C TYR A 73 8.35 0.73 6.88
N GLU A 74 8.95 1.77 7.46
CA GLU A 74 9.93 1.62 8.54
C GLU A 74 9.24 1.54 9.91
N GLU A 75 8.30 2.45 10.19
CA GLU A 75 7.79 2.67 11.55
C GLU A 75 6.46 1.97 11.82
N ILE A 76 5.60 1.81 10.81
CA ILE A 76 4.23 1.34 11.04
C ILE A 76 4.05 -0.11 10.61
N PHE A 77 4.39 -0.46 9.36
CA PHE A 77 4.27 -1.84 8.86
C PHE A 77 5.49 -2.70 9.19
N GLY A 78 6.61 -2.06 9.54
CA GLY A 78 7.90 -2.72 9.75
C GLY A 78 8.58 -3.09 8.43
N ARG A 79 9.91 -3.19 8.46
CA ARG A 79 10.74 -3.44 7.26
C ARG A 79 10.46 -4.78 6.57
N ALA A 80 9.87 -5.75 7.28
CA ALA A 80 9.46 -7.03 6.70
C ALA A 80 8.37 -6.88 5.64
N SER A 81 7.59 -5.78 5.66
CA SER A 81 6.58 -5.47 4.66
C SER A 81 7.16 -5.25 3.27
N ARG A 82 8.44 -4.85 3.16
CA ARG A 82 9.13 -4.48 1.92
C ARG A 82 8.34 -3.46 1.11
N TYR A 83 7.75 -2.46 1.77
CA TYR A 83 6.87 -1.43 1.21
C TYR A 83 5.50 -1.93 0.72
N LYS A 84 5.11 -3.20 0.96
CA LYS A 84 3.78 -3.66 0.59
C LYS A 84 2.70 -2.95 1.40
N ALA A 85 1.73 -2.35 0.72
CA ALA A 85 0.60 -1.64 1.31
C ALA A 85 -0.73 -2.03 0.64
N PHE A 86 -0.89 -3.30 0.29
CA PHE A 86 -2.12 -3.89 -0.21
C PHE A 86 -2.32 -5.31 0.33
N TRP A 87 -3.58 -5.73 0.47
CA TRP A 87 -3.95 -7.00 1.09
C TRP A 87 -5.17 -7.60 0.39
N TRP A 88 -5.05 -8.88 -0.02
CA TRP A 88 -6.15 -9.63 -0.59
C TRP A 88 -7.25 -9.90 0.45
N SER A 89 -8.53 -9.81 0.02
CA SER A 89 -9.65 -10.36 0.78
C SER A 89 -9.59 -11.90 0.81
N PRO A 90 -10.14 -12.54 1.85
CA PRO A 90 -10.16 -14.02 1.94
C PRO A 90 -10.79 -14.73 0.75
N ASP A 91 -11.79 -14.12 0.11
CA ASP A 91 -12.47 -14.66 -1.08
C ASP A 91 -11.76 -14.37 -2.41
N SER A 92 -10.59 -13.71 -2.37
CA SER A 92 -9.78 -13.37 -3.56
C SER A 92 -10.44 -12.39 -4.55
N GLN A 93 -11.52 -11.73 -4.17
CA GLN A 93 -12.24 -10.82 -5.07
C GLN A 93 -11.83 -9.35 -4.92
N LEU A 94 -11.33 -8.98 -3.73
CA LEU A 94 -11.04 -7.60 -3.37
C LEU A 94 -9.58 -7.42 -2.94
N LEU A 95 -9.09 -6.19 -3.12
CA LEU A 95 -7.85 -5.70 -2.55
C LEU A 95 -8.15 -4.48 -1.67
N GLY A 96 -7.80 -4.56 -0.39
CA GLY A 96 -7.63 -3.37 0.43
C GLY A 96 -6.25 -2.79 0.15
N PHE A 97 -6.14 -1.48 -0.04
CA PHE A 97 -4.86 -0.83 -0.31
C PHE A 97 -4.78 0.56 0.30
N TYR A 98 -3.56 1.01 0.55
CA TYR A 98 -3.31 2.38 0.98
C TYR A 98 -2.75 3.19 -0.19
N ARG A 99 -3.30 4.39 -0.35
CA ARG A 99 -2.82 5.40 -1.28
C ARG A 99 -2.10 6.49 -0.48
N PHE A 100 -0.83 6.67 -0.77
CA PHE A 100 0.02 7.69 -0.15
C PHE A 100 0.21 8.87 -1.09
N ASP A 101 0.06 10.08 -0.56
CA ASP A 101 0.49 11.30 -1.22
C ASP A 101 1.71 11.87 -0.50
N ASN A 102 2.87 11.79 -1.14
CA ASN A 102 4.15 12.25 -0.63
C ASN A 102 4.47 13.70 -1.01
N THR A 103 3.55 14.44 -1.60
CA THR A 103 3.81 15.80 -2.13
C THR A 103 4.38 16.72 -1.05
N ALA A 104 3.84 16.65 0.18
CA ALA A 104 4.27 17.46 1.31
C ALA A 104 5.53 16.91 2.03
N VAL A 105 5.92 15.66 1.74
CA VAL A 105 7.06 15.02 2.43
C VAL A 105 8.38 15.55 1.86
N PRO A 106 9.30 16.10 2.69
CA PRO A 106 10.55 16.66 2.19
C PRO A 106 11.52 15.55 1.71
N MET A 107 12.44 15.96 0.83
CA MET A 107 13.54 15.10 0.39
C MET A 107 14.64 15.05 1.46
N PHE A 108 15.11 13.84 1.75
CA PHE A 108 16.20 13.60 2.68
C PHE A 108 17.38 12.91 1.96
N PRO A 109 18.60 13.44 2.08
CA PRO A 109 19.78 12.83 1.48
C PRO A 109 20.36 11.75 2.41
N ILE A 110 20.56 10.54 1.88
CA ILE A 110 21.23 9.44 2.55
C ILE A 110 22.53 9.15 1.80
N TYR A 111 23.67 9.38 2.46
CA TYR A 111 24.96 9.07 1.90
C TYR A 111 25.40 7.65 2.27
N SER A 112 25.72 6.85 1.26
CA SER A 112 26.35 5.54 1.41
C SER A 112 27.84 5.68 1.10
N PRO A 113 28.76 5.39 2.03
CA PRO A 113 30.19 5.50 1.82
C PRO A 113 30.80 4.30 1.07
N PHE A 114 29.99 3.33 0.66
CA PHE A 114 30.48 2.13 -0.02
C PHE A 114 30.81 2.41 -1.49
N GLY A 115 31.83 1.72 -2.00
CA GLY A 115 32.39 1.94 -3.34
C GLY A 115 33.46 3.03 -3.34
N GLN A 116 34.05 3.31 -4.52
CA GLN A 116 35.16 4.23 -4.65
C GLN A 116 34.77 5.69 -4.39
N ASP A 117 33.56 6.08 -4.87
CA ASP A 117 33.09 7.47 -4.83
C ASP A 117 31.90 7.66 -3.86
N GLY A 118 31.45 6.58 -3.22
CA GLY A 118 30.21 6.58 -2.45
C GLY A 118 28.95 6.79 -3.32
N THR A 119 27.78 6.86 -2.70
CA THR A 119 26.52 7.11 -3.40
C THR A 119 25.61 8.00 -2.56
N LEU A 120 25.03 9.01 -3.18
CA LEU A 120 24.01 9.84 -2.57
C LEU A 120 22.61 9.36 -3.02
N HIS A 121 21.85 8.81 -2.09
CA HIS A 121 20.44 8.49 -2.30
C HIS A 121 19.59 9.63 -1.79
N GLN A 122 18.59 10.03 -2.57
CA GLN A 122 17.59 10.99 -2.14
C GLN A 122 16.25 10.27 -2.03
N THR A 123 15.60 10.38 -0.89
CA THR A 123 14.30 9.76 -0.62
C THR A 123 13.40 10.74 0.11
N ARG A 124 12.10 10.54 0.01
CA ARG A 124 11.13 11.31 0.78
C ARG A 124 11.03 10.70 2.18
N TYR A 125 11.52 11.49 3.16
CA TYR A 125 11.59 11.07 4.55
C TYR A 125 11.32 12.28 5.46
N PRO A 126 10.26 12.24 6.28
CA PRO A 126 9.94 13.31 7.20
C PRO A 126 10.80 13.21 8.46
N LYS A 127 11.60 14.23 8.76
CA LYS A 127 12.21 14.36 10.07
C LYS A 127 11.19 14.81 11.12
N ALA A 128 11.56 14.72 12.40
CA ALA A 128 10.72 15.21 13.49
C ALA A 128 10.28 16.66 13.24
N GLY A 129 8.97 16.90 13.29
CA GLY A 129 8.35 18.20 13.04
C GLY A 129 8.04 18.51 11.56
N GLU A 130 8.47 17.68 10.61
CA GLU A 130 8.14 17.83 9.19
C GLU A 130 6.83 17.09 8.84
N SER A 131 6.28 17.37 7.65
CA SER A 131 5.01 16.81 7.19
C SER A 131 5.15 15.34 6.84
N ASN A 132 4.21 14.54 7.33
CA ASN A 132 4.01 13.15 6.91
C ASN A 132 3.27 13.06 5.56
N PRO A 133 3.29 11.90 4.89
CA PRO A 133 2.40 11.66 3.76
C PRO A 133 0.94 11.72 4.21
N SER A 134 0.04 12.22 3.35
CA SER A 134 -1.37 11.96 3.53
C SER A 134 -1.72 10.54 3.05
N VAL A 135 -2.71 9.91 3.67
CA VAL A 135 -3.05 8.51 3.42
C VAL A 135 -4.55 8.36 3.25
N ARG A 136 -4.95 7.68 2.18
CA ARG A 136 -6.33 7.22 1.98
C ARG A 136 -6.36 5.71 1.88
N ILE A 137 -7.44 5.12 2.33
CA ILE A 137 -7.64 3.68 2.30
C ILE A 137 -8.68 3.36 1.25
N GLY A 138 -8.30 2.55 0.27
CA GLY A 138 -9.18 2.09 -0.81
C GLY A 138 -9.45 0.60 -0.72
N ILE A 139 -10.62 0.21 -1.20
CA ILE A 139 -11.01 -1.18 -1.43
C ILE A 139 -11.44 -1.28 -2.89
N ILE A 140 -10.86 -2.19 -3.64
CA ILE A 140 -11.10 -2.31 -5.08
C ILE A 140 -11.27 -3.77 -5.50
N GLU A 141 -12.18 -4.03 -6.43
CA GLU A 141 -12.32 -5.34 -7.04
C GLU A 141 -11.11 -5.66 -7.94
N ALA A 142 -10.66 -6.91 -7.91
CA ALA A 142 -9.51 -7.37 -8.69
C ALA A 142 -9.88 -7.64 -10.17
N ARG A 143 -10.53 -6.67 -10.84
CA ARG A 143 -10.98 -6.80 -12.23
C ARG A 143 -10.86 -5.49 -13.00
N ALA A 144 -10.84 -5.59 -14.32
CA ALA A 144 -10.82 -4.43 -15.21
C ALA A 144 -12.05 -3.53 -15.02
N GLY A 145 -11.82 -2.21 -15.04
CA GLY A 145 -12.86 -1.19 -14.92
C GLY A 145 -13.50 -1.09 -13.53
N ALA A 146 -12.87 -1.69 -12.51
CA ALA A 146 -13.28 -1.47 -11.12
C ALA A 146 -12.89 -0.07 -10.67
N GLU A 147 -13.73 0.53 -9.84
CA GLU A 147 -13.46 1.80 -9.18
C GLU A 147 -13.27 1.57 -7.68
N PRO A 148 -12.31 2.24 -7.03
CA PRO A 148 -12.08 2.06 -5.61
C PRO A 148 -13.22 2.66 -4.78
N VAL A 149 -13.69 1.89 -3.80
CA VAL A 149 -14.48 2.38 -2.68
C VAL A 149 -13.52 2.94 -1.64
N TRP A 150 -13.62 4.24 -1.35
CA TRP A 150 -12.75 4.90 -0.39
C TRP A 150 -13.37 4.87 1.02
N ALA A 151 -12.57 4.49 2.00
CA ALA A 151 -12.97 4.56 3.41
C ALA A 151 -13.25 6.02 3.81
N ASP A 152 -14.33 6.24 4.55
CA ASP A 152 -14.80 7.55 4.98
C ASP A 152 -13.96 8.10 6.15
N PHE A 153 -12.67 8.33 5.92
CA PHE A 153 -11.78 9.05 6.83
C PHE A 153 -11.53 10.46 6.31
N ASP A 154 -11.54 11.43 7.24
CA ASP A 154 -11.00 12.76 6.94
C ASP A 154 -9.48 12.64 6.76
N ASP A 155 -8.96 13.04 5.61
CA ASP A 155 -7.53 12.96 5.27
C ASP A 155 -6.74 14.23 5.65
N SER A 156 -7.42 15.24 6.18
CA SER A 156 -6.80 16.52 6.61
C SER A 156 -5.98 16.44 7.90
N PRO A 157 -6.33 15.63 8.93
CA PRO A 157 -5.51 15.51 10.12
C PRO A 157 -4.26 14.65 9.89
N GLU A 158 -3.15 14.99 10.54
CA GLU A 158 -2.01 14.09 10.61
C GLU A 158 -2.37 12.86 11.46
N GLN A 159 -2.39 11.73 10.81
CA GLN A 159 -2.81 10.45 11.39
C GLN A 159 -2.05 9.29 10.75
N TYR A 160 -2.02 8.19 11.45
CA TYR A 160 -1.44 6.94 10.99
C TYR A 160 -2.50 5.84 10.95
N PHE A 161 -2.32 4.91 10.04
CA PHE A 161 -3.15 3.70 9.92
C PHE A 161 -2.25 2.48 9.99
N GLY A 162 -2.57 1.55 10.87
CA GLY A 162 -1.83 0.30 11.04
C GLY A 162 -2.06 -0.70 9.91
N THR A 163 -1.44 -1.87 10.01
CA THR A 163 -1.71 -2.97 9.09
C THR A 163 -3.19 -3.38 9.18
N PRO A 164 -3.94 -3.39 8.07
CA PRO A 164 -5.35 -3.76 8.10
C PRO A 164 -5.54 -5.27 8.16
N PHE A 165 -6.73 -5.67 8.59
CA PHE A 165 -7.16 -7.07 8.65
C PHE A 165 -8.50 -7.23 7.94
N TRP A 166 -8.64 -8.27 7.14
CA TRP A 166 -9.91 -8.59 6.52
C TRP A 166 -10.82 -9.38 7.47
N GLY A 167 -12.10 -9.02 7.52
CA GLY A 167 -13.12 -9.88 8.08
C GLY A 167 -13.19 -11.21 7.32
N ALA A 168 -13.51 -12.30 8.02
CA ALA A 168 -13.52 -13.65 7.44
C ALA A 168 -14.52 -13.80 6.26
N ASP A 169 -15.55 -12.97 6.22
CA ASP A 169 -16.58 -12.97 5.16
C ASP A 169 -16.28 -11.98 4.02
N SER A 170 -15.12 -11.33 4.04
CA SER A 170 -14.67 -10.34 3.03
C SER A 170 -15.57 -9.09 2.91
N LYS A 171 -16.43 -8.81 3.89
CA LYS A 171 -17.37 -7.67 3.83
C LYS A 171 -16.88 -6.41 4.53
N GLU A 172 -15.91 -6.54 5.40
CA GLU A 172 -15.34 -5.43 6.15
C GLU A 172 -13.81 -5.52 6.17
N LEU A 173 -13.16 -4.36 6.00
CA LEU A 173 -11.72 -4.18 6.22
C LEU A 173 -11.54 -3.50 7.58
N TYR A 174 -10.83 -4.15 8.49
CA TYR A 174 -10.56 -3.61 9.83
C TYR A 174 -9.26 -2.84 9.82
N VAL A 175 -9.33 -1.56 10.22
CA VAL A 175 -8.22 -0.62 10.15
C VAL A 175 -8.05 0.06 11.51
N SER A 176 -6.87 -0.05 12.10
CA SER A 176 -6.50 0.75 13.27
C SER A 176 -5.99 2.12 12.84
N ARG A 177 -6.40 3.15 13.57
CA ARG A 177 -6.04 4.55 13.37
C ARG A 177 -5.47 5.15 14.63
N GLU A 178 -4.39 5.92 14.49
CA GLU A 178 -3.81 6.75 15.54
C GLU A 178 -3.63 8.18 15.06
N PRO A 179 -3.83 9.21 15.91
CA PRO A 179 -3.35 10.55 15.65
C PRO A 179 -1.81 10.55 15.68
N ARG A 180 -1.18 11.57 15.12
CA ARG A 180 0.30 11.71 15.11
C ARG A 180 0.93 11.56 16.50
N ARG A 181 0.22 11.93 17.56
CA ARG A 181 0.70 11.77 18.94
C ARG A 181 0.73 10.33 19.43
N GLN A 182 0.03 9.42 18.77
CA GLN A 182 -0.04 7.98 19.06
C GLN A 182 -0.46 7.62 20.51
N SER A 183 -1.22 8.52 21.16
CA SER A 183 -1.75 8.27 22.49
C SER A 183 -3.15 7.67 22.49
N VAL A 184 -3.73 7.47 21.33
CA VAL A 184 -5.07 6.90 21.11
C VAL A 184 -5.01 5.94 19.94
N LEU A 185 -5.59 4.77 20.08
CA LEU A 185 -5.81 3.83 19.00
C LEU A 185 -7.31 3.55 18.87
N ASP A 186 -7.85 3.83 17.69
CA ASP A 186 -9.20 3.48 17.30
C ASP A 186 -9.17 2.39 16.25
N LEU A 187 -9.91 1.30 16.45
CA LEU A 187 -10.13 0.28 15.43
C LEU A 187 -11.47 0.51 14.75
N TYR A 188 -11.48 0.57 13.43
CA TYR A 188 -12.68 0.72 12.62
C TYR A 188 -12.90 -0.49 11.71
N ALA A 189 -14.16 -0.92 11.59
CA ALA A 189 -14.61 -1.78 10.52
C ALA A 189 -15.11 -0.90 9.37
N VAL A 190 -14.53 -1.06 8.19
CA VAL A 190 -14.85 -0.31 6.96
C VAL A 190 -15.62 -1.22 6.02
N SER A 191 -16.82 -0.79 5.62
CA SER A 191 -17.68 -1.50 4.68
C SER A 191 -17.08 -1.52 3.28
N VAL A 192 -17.02 -2.69 2.65
CA VAL A 192 -16.55 -2.82 1.25
C VAL A 192 -17.54 -2.23 0.24
N THR A 193 -18.80 -2.02 0.64
CA THR A 193 -19.88 -1.59 -0.27
C THR A 193 -19.87 -0.08 -0.51
N ASP A 194 -19.61 0.70 0.55
CA ASP A 194 -19.78 2.16 0.51
C ASP A 194 -18.67 2.93 1.23
N GLY A 195 -17.68 2.22 1.84
CA GLY A 195 -16.60 2.84 2.58
C GLY A 195 -16.99 3.42 3.93
N SER A 196 -18.24 3.28 4.34
CA SER A 196 -18.68 3.71 5.67
C SER A 196 -17.92 2.98 6.77
N ARG A 197 -17.62 3.68 7.87
CA ARG A 197 -16.85 3.10 8.97
C ARG A 197 -17.63 3.05 10.26
N ARG A 198 -17.37 2.03 11.06
CA ARG A 198 -17.91 1.82 12.39
C ARG A 198 -16.76 1.57 13.36
N GLN A 199 -16.64 2.36 14.43
CA GLN A 199 -15.65 2.12 15.47
C GLN A 199 -16.02 0.85 16.25
N VAL A 200 -15.05 -0.06 16.39
CA VAL A 200 -15.23 -1.36 17.06
C VAL A 200 -14.39 -1.48 18.32
N TYR A 201 -13.33 -0.69 18.46
CA TYR A 201 -12.48 -0.67 19.64
C TYR A 201 -11.87 0.72 19.83
N HIS A 202 -11.57 1.08 21.07
CA HIS A 202 -10.90 2.32 21.46
C HIS A 202 -9.96 2.05 22.63
N GLU A 203 -8.76 2.61 22.57
CA GLU A 203 -7.75 2.54 23.62
C GLU A 203 -7.03 3.89 23.70
N GLU A 204 -6.82 4.39 24.91
CA GLU A 204 -6.18 5.69 25.14
C GLU A 204 -5.24 5.62 26.35
N TYR A 205 -4.02 6.13 26.16
CA TYR A 205 -3.02 6.35 27.21
C TYR A 205 -2.51 7.79 27.12
N PRO A 206 -3.01 8.72 27.93
CA PRO A 206 -2.70 10.15 27.80
C PRO A 206 -1.22 10.50 27.89
N ASP A 207 -0.44 9.70 28.62
CA ASP A 207 0.98 9.94 28.91
C ASP A 207 1.92 8.92 28.26
N ALA A 208 1.40 8.03 27.39
CA ALA A 208 2.18 7.00 26.73
C ALA A 208 1.73 6.81 25.27
N TRP A 209 2.51 6.02 24.52
CA TRP A 209 2.11 5.53 23.19
C TRP A 209 1.23 4.29 23.35
N VAL A 210 0.28 4.17 22.43
CA VAL A 210 -0.49 2.95 22.24
C VAL A 210 0.20 2.09 21.19
N GLU A 211 0.42 0.83 21.47
CA GLU A 211 1.01 -0.10 20.51
C GLU A 211 0.01 -0.50 19.41
N TRP A 212 0.48 -0.73 18.20
CA TRP A 212 -0.33 -1.24 17.10
C TRP A 212 -0.94 -2.60 17.40
N ILE A 213 -2.09 -2.90 16.78
CA ILE A 213 -2.68 -4.24 16.82
C ILE A 213 -1.87 -5.15 15.90
N GLU A 214 -1.14 -6.11 16.46
CA GLU A 214 -0.28 -7.01 15.71
C GLU A 214 -1.03 -8.19 15.08
N GLY A 215 -2.19 -8.56 15.60
CA GLY A 215 -2.98 -9.67 15.09
C GLY A 215 -4.43 -9.66 15.50
N MET A 216 -5.28 -10.16 14.63
CA MET A 216 -6.70 -10.37 14.84
C MET A 216 -7.12 -11.76 14.41
N ILE A 217 -8.02 -12.37 15.18
CA ILE A 217 -8.64 -13.66 14.85
C ILE A 217 -10.14 -13.46 14.83
N PHE A 218 -10.76 -13.73 13.68
CA PHE A 218 -12.21 -13.70 13.52
C PHE A 218 -12.78 -15.11 13.71
N THR A 219 -13.80 -15.24 14.55
CA THR A 219 -14.50 -16.49 14.81
C THR A 219 -16.01 -16.27 14.78
N ASP A 220 -16.77 -17.35 14.84
CA ASP A 220 -18.24 -17.33 15.03
C ASP A 220 -18.69 -16.68 16.34
N LYS A 221 -17.77 -16.55 17.32
CA LYS A 221 -18.03 -15.95 18.64
C LYS A 221 -17.61 -14.49 18.74
N GLY A 222 -16.90 -13.97 17.75
CA GLY A 222 -16.47 -12.59 17.72
C GLY A 222 -15.02 -12.39 17.26
N LEU A 223 -14.55 -11.16 17.44
CA LEU A 223 -13.20 -10.72 17.16
C LEU A 223 -12.32 -10.88 18.41
N TYR A 224 -11.18 -11.52 18.23
CA TYR A 224 -10.15 -11.65 19.26
C TYR A 224 -8.89 -10.92 18.81
N MET A 225 -8.32 -10.14 19.72
CA MET A 225 -7.05 -9.45 19.54
C MET A 225 -6.24 -9.46 20.83
N ALA A 226 -4.92 -9.54 20.72
CA ALA A 226 -4.03 -9.40 21.87
C ALA A 226 -3.72 -7.92 22.12
N ARG A 227 -3.81 -7.48 23.37
CA ARG A 227 -3.44 -6.12 23.79
C ARG A 227 -2.58 -6.19 25.04
N ASN A 228 -1.63 -5.24 25.13
CA ASN A 228 -0.82 -5.04 26.33
C ASN A 228 -1.53 -4.03 27.24
N PHE A 229 -1.94 -4.48 28.43
CA PHE A 229 -2.46 -3.59 29.46
C PHE A 229 -1.41 -3.42 30.56
N GLU A 230 -1.51 -2.33 31.36
CA GLU A 230 -0.57 -2.00 32.46
C GLU A 230 -0.31 -3.14 33.44
N THR A 231 -1.21 -4.11 33.51
CA THR A 231 -1.12 -5.26 34.41
C THR A 231 -0.74 -6.55 33.69
N GLY A 232 -0.41 -6.49 32.44
CA GLY A 232 -0.05 -7.64 31.60
C GLY A 232 1.36 -8.16 31.86
#